data_3b66b363205f19ef9ccc9622cceb94e9
#
_entry.id   3b66b363205f19ef9ccc9622cceb94e9
#
_cell.length_a   1.000
_cell.length_b   1.000
_cell.length_c   1.000
_cell.angle_alpha   90.00
_cell.angle_beta   90.00
_cell.angle_gamma   90.00
#
_symmetry.space_group_name_H-M   'P 1'
#
loop_
_entity.id
_entity.type
_entity.pdbx_description
1 polymer ?
#
loop_
_entity_poly.entity_id
_entity_poly.type
_entity_poly.pdbx_seq_one_letter_code
_entity_poly.pdbx_strand_id
1 'polypeptide(L)'
;LKSWSPKKWFRAYFNHGLINYIFSQKRLLPCDMSFDTFFIDPYGDVMPCNGTKEKEVMGNLNTQSWDELWNSEAAEAVRKKVRCCDRNCWMIGSVSPAMHKYIWVPGFWVAWHKFKSLFMKRPYSMYENKIVRDYRDGKVSKEELDRCSTCENCG
;
A
#
# COMPACT_ATOMS: atom_id res chain seq x y z
N LEU A 1 -17.80 8.19 -6.13
CA LEU A 1 -18.14 9.06 -4.97
C LEU A 1 -19.58 9.58 -4.93
N LYS A 2 -20.46 9.20 -5.87
CA LYS A 2 -21.89 9.59 -5.87
C LYS A 2 -22.67 9.04 -4.65
N SER A 3 -22.26 7.90 -4.10
CA SER A 3 -22.91 7.24 -2.96
C SER A 3 -22.49 7.82 -1.61
N TRP A 4 -23.38 7.75 -0.61
CA TRP A 4 -23.12 8.06 0.79
C TRP A 4 -22.68 6.86 1.63
N SER A 5 -22.37 5.72 1.02
CA SER A 5 -21.91 4.52 1.71
C SER A 5 -20.42 4.61 2.07
N PRO A 6 -20.03 4.47 3.35
CA PRO A 6 -18.63 4.43 3.78
C PRO A 6 -17.83 3.35 3.05
N LYS A 7 -18.39 2.16 2.85
CA LYS A 7 -17.76 1.05 2.12
C LYS A 7 -17.37 1.46 0.69
N LYS A 8 -18.23 2.23 0.00
CA LYS A 8 -17.92 2.73 -1.35
C LYS A 8 -16.87 3.84 -1.33
N TRP A 9 -16.76 4.60 -0.24
CA TRP A 9 -15.72 5.62 -0.06
C TRP A 9 -14.34 4.98 0.12
N PHE A 10 -14.25 3.97 0.98
CA PHE A 10 -13.02 3.19 1.15
C PHE A 10 -12.57 2.57 -0.17
N ARG A 11 -13.50 1.98 -0.92
CA ARG A 11 -13.21 1.41 -2.23
C ARG A 11 -12.72 2.47 -3.23
N ALA A 12 -13.30 3.66 -3.21
CA ALA A 12 -12.88 4.76 -4.08
C ALA A 12 -11.44 5.20 -3.79
N TYR A 13 -11.09 5.34 -2.51
CA TYR A 13 -9.73 5.67 -2.10
C TYR A 13 -8.74 4.54 -2.41
N PHE A 14 -9.13 3.29 -2.18
CA PHE A 14 -8.33 2.13 -2.56
C PHE A 14 -8.03 2.13 -4.07
N ASN A 15 -9.04 2.36 -4.91
CA ASN A 15 -8.86 2.44 -6.37
C ASN A 15 -7.98 3.63 -6.78
N HIS A 16 -8.05 4.75 -6.06
CA HIS A 16 -7.14 5.88 -6.29
C HIS A 16 -5.67 5.48 -6.04
N GLY A 17 -5.40 4.75 -4.96
CA GLY A 17 -4.06 4.24 -4.69
C GLY A 17 -3.61 3.15 -5.66
N LEU A 18 -4.53 2.33 -6.21
CA LEU A 18 -4.21 1.39 -7.30
C LEU A 18 -3.70 2.11 -8.55
N ILE A 19 -4.25 3.26 -8.88
CA ILE A 19 -3.75 4.09 -10.00
C ILE A 19 -2.30 4.49 -9.71
N ASN A 20 -2.03 5.01 -8.51
CA ASN A 20 -0.67 5.36 -8.12
C ASN A 20 0.28 4.16 -8.22
N TYR A 21 -0.15 2.99 -7.78
CA TYR A 21 0.64 1.76 -7.87
C TYR A 21 0.95 1.36 -9.32
N ILE A 22 -0.07 1.36 -10.21
CA ILE A 22 0.08 1.00 -11.63
C ILE A 22 1.05 1.96 -12.34
N PHE A 23 1.03 3.22 -11.97
CA PHE A 23 1.91 4.25 -12.54
C PHE A 23 3.19 4.48 -11.72
N SER A 24 3.60 3.50 -10.92
CA SER A 24 4.83 3.52 -10.10
C SER A 24 5.00 4.78 -9.22
N GLN A 25 3.88 5.40 -8.84
CA GLN A 25 3.88 6.55 -7.96
C GLN A 25 4.06 6.13 -6.50
N LYS A 26 4.58 7.04 -5.68
CA LYS A 26 4.78 6.81 -4.25
C LYS A 26 3.50 6.32 -3.56
N ARG A 27 3.66 5.37 -2.65
CA ARG A 27 2.57 4.87 -1.81
C ARG A 27 1.90 6.00 -1.02
N LEU A 28 0.56 5.98 -0.95
CA LEU A 28 -0.24 7.03 -0.30
C LEU A 28 -0.32 6.90 1.22
N LEU A 29 -0.08 5.71 1.76
CA LEU A 29 -0.13 5.40 3.19
C LEU A 29 1.12 4.65 3.61
N PRO A 30 1.58 4.78 4.86
CA PRO A 30 2.68 3.97 5.39
C PRO A 30 2.41 2.47 5.26
N CYS A 31 3.48 1.67 5.25
CA CYS A 31 3.40 0.23 5.31
C CYS A 31 3.65 -0.22 6.74
N ASP A 32 2.62 -0.82 7.38
CA ASP A 32 2.70 -1.37 8.74
C ASP A 32 2.76 -2.91 8.74
N MET A 33 3.15 -3.51 7.60
CA MET A 33 3.40 -4.95 7.53
C MET A 33 4.53 -5.33 8.50
N SER A 34 4.46 -6.52 9.07
CA SER A 34 5.30 -7.04 10.16
C SER A 34 5.16 -6.34 11.53
N PHE A 35 4.29 -5.35 11.66
CA PHE A 35 3.92 -4.72 12.94
C PHE A 35 2.48 -5.05 13.31
N ASP A 36 1.53 -4.71 12.44
CA ASP A 36 0.09 -4.94 12.65
C ASP A 36 -0.42 -6.15 11.85
N THR A 37 0.34 -6.61 10.85
CA THR A 37 -0.06 -7.68 9.94
C THR A 37 1.18 -8.43 9.46
N PHE A 38 1.06 -9.73 9.29
CA PHE A 38 2.12 -10.63 8.79
C PHE A 38 1.50 -11.69 7.88
N PHE A 39 2.33 -12.44 7.22
CA PHE A 39 1.94 -13.54 6.36
C PHE A 39 2.52 -14.85 6.90
N ILE A 40 1.73 -15.92 6.90
CA ILE A 40 2.19 -17.26 7.27
C ILE A 40 2.02 -18.14 6.05
N ASP A 41 3.08 -18.83 5.65
CA ASP A 41 3.00 -19.79 4.56
C ASP A 41 2.51 -21.17 5.04
N PRO A 42 2.18 -22.10 4.12
CA PRO A 42 1.71 -23.44 4.50
C PRO A 42 2.73 -24.29 5.27
N TYR A 43 4.00 -23.90 5.29
CA TYR A 43 5.08 -24.58 6.00
C TYR A 43 5.33 -24.01 7.41
N GLY A 44 4.53 -23.02 7.82
CA GLY A 44 4.64 -22.36 9.11
C GLY A 44 5.65 -21.22 9.17
N ASP A 45 6.28 -20.86 8.06
CA ASP A 45 7.18 -19.72 8.00
C ASP A 45 6.39 -18.41 8.12
N VAL A 46 6.81 -17.55 9.05
CA VAL A 46 6.23 -16.22 9.27
C VAL A 46 7.06 -15.20 8.51
N MET A 47 6.40 -14.47 7.64
CA MET A 47 7.00 -13.46 6.77
C MET A 47 6.35 -12.10 6.98
N PRO A 48 7.07 -10.97 6.75
CA PRO A 48 6.52 -9.64 6.91
C PRO A 48 5.39 -9.35 5.92
N CYS A 49 5.53 -9.83 4.69
CA CYS A 49 4.52 -9.74 3.64
C CYS A 49 4.78 -10.78 2.54
N ASN A 50 3.81 -10.95 1.65
CA ASN A 50 3.94 -11.85 0.49
C ASN A 50 4.60 -11.20 -0.72
N GLY A 51 5.02 -9.94 -0.62
CA GLY A 51 5.62 -9.17 -1.71
C GLY A 51 7.14 -9.03 -1.64
N THR A 52 7.81 -9.63 -0.66
CA THR A 52 9.28 -9.62 -0.58
C THR A 52 9.89 -10.45 -1.71
N LYS A 53 10.91 -9.91 -2.38
CA LYS A 53 11.62 -10.63 -3.46
C LYS A 53 12.42 -11.83 -2.92
N GLU A 54 12.92 -11.71 -1.72
CA GLU A 54 13.60 -12.76 -0.96
C GLU A 54 12.68 -13.24 0.16
N LYS A 55 12.70 -14.53 0.46
CA LYS A 55 11.99 -15.10 1.61
C LYS A 55 12.61 -14.56 2.89
N GLU A 56 12.16 -13.39 3.32
CA GLU A 56 12.54 -12.84 4.62
C GLU A 56 11.67 -13.48 5.68
N VAL A 57 12.18 -14.54 6.30
CA VAL A 57 11.47 -15.29 7.33
C VAL A 57 11.80 -14.70 8.70
N MET A 58 10.78 -14.36 9.46
CA MET A 58 10.89 -13.90 10.85
C MET A 58 11.12 -15.08 11.82
N GLY A 59 10.65 -16.27 11.44
CA GLY A 59 10.73 -17.52 12.19
C GLY A 59 9.69 -18.53 11.70
N ASN A 60 9.63 -19.71 12.33
CA ASN A 60 8.72 -20.79 11.95
C ASN A 60 7.89 -21.27 13.15
N LEU A 61 6.57 -21.27 13.03
CA LEU A 61 5.63 -21.65 14.09
C LEU A 61 5.58 -23.15 14.39
N ASN A 62 6.19 -24.00 13.55
CA ASN A 62 6.34 -25.42 13.86
C ASN A 62 7.50 -25.70 14.83
N THR A 63 8.43 -24.76 14.97
CA THR A 63 9.66 -24.91 15.77
C THR A 63 9.77 -23.95 16.94
N GLN A 64 8.96 -22.89 16.96
CA GLN A 64 9.00 -21.81 17.95
C GLN A 64 7.59 -21.43 18.39
N SER A 65 7.43 -20.99 19.62
CA SER A 65 6.22 -20.31 20.06
C SER A 65 6.11 -18.93 19.42
N TRP A 66 4.89 -18.37 19.40
CA TRP A 66 4.67 -17.02 18.87
C TRP A 66 5.50 -15.96 19.62
N ASP A 67 5.59 -16.03 20.94
CA ASP A 67 6.30 -15.06 21.76
C ASP A 67 7.81 -15.11 21.51
N GLU A 68 8.39 -16.29 21.38
CA GLU A 68 9.80 -16.49 21.04
C GLU A 68 10.10 -15.94 19.64
N LEU A 69 9.27 -16.27 18.66
CA LEU A 69 9.41 -15.80 17.30
C LEU A 69 9.32 -14.27 17.23
N TRP A 70 8.27 -13.71 17.85
CA TRP A 70 7.97 -12.28 17.76
C TRP A 70 9.07 -11.40 18.38
N ASN A 71 9.70 -11.88 19.45
CA ASN A 71 10.78 -11.20 20.18
C ASN A 71 12.18 -11.59 19.69
N SER A 72 12.31 -12.41 18.64
CA SER A 72 13.60 -12.84 18.10
C SER A 72 14.35 -11.71 17.40
N GLU A 73 15.68 -11.81 17.37
CA GLU A 73 16.54 -10.90 16.61
C GLU A 73 16.23 -10.95 15.11
N ALA A 74 15.88 -12.14 14.58
CA ALA A 74 15.49 -12.32 13.20
C ALA A 74 14.24 -11.49 12.85
N ALA A 75 13.21 -11.55 13.71
CA ALA A 75 12.00 -10.76 13.53
C ALA A 75 12.26 -9.26 13.62
N GLU A 76 13.14 -8.82 14.52
CA GLU A 76 13.50 -7.41 14.63
C GLU A 76 14.30 -6.93 13.41
N ALA A 77 15.23 -7.72 12.90
CA ALA A 77 15.98 -7.42 11.68
C ALA A 77 15.04 -7.27 10.48
N VAL A 78 14.06 -8.17 10.35
CA VAL A 78 13.05 -8.09 9.27
C VAL A 78 12.17 -6.84 9.44
N ARG A 79 11.73 -6.51 10.67
CA ARG A 79 10.96 -5.28 10.93
C ARG A 79 11.73 -4.01 10.54
N LYS A 80 13.05 -3.95 10.82
CA LYS A 80 13.91 -2.83 10.38
C LYS A 80 13.91 -2.68 8.87
N LYS A 81 14.05 -3.78 8.13
CA LYS A 81 13.98 -3.76 6.65
C LYS A 81 12.62 -3.28 6.14
N VAL A 82 11.52 -3.69 6.79
CA VAL A 82 10.17 -3.23 6.40
C VAL A 82 9.99 -1.72 6.63
N ARG A 83 10.55 -1.16 7.69
CA ARG A 83 10.53 0.30 7.92
C ARG A 83 11.21 1.10 6.82
N CYS A 84 12.29 0.54 6.25
CA CYS A 84 13.02 1.15 5.14
C CYS A 84 12.45 0.79 3.75
N CYS A 85 11.35 0.02 3.70
CA CYS A 85 10.77 -0.42 2.45
C CYS A 85 10.10 0.76 1.72
N ASP A 86 10.64 1.12 0.57
CA ASP A 86 10.18 2.20 -0.30
C ASP A 86 9.26 1.74 -1.44
N ARG A 87 8.93 0.44 -1.47
CA ARG A 87 8.02 -0.12 -2.47
C ARG A 87 6.67 0.57 -2.43
N ASN A 88 6.14 0.86 -3.59
CA ASN A 88 4.82 1.46 -3.76
C ASN A 88 3.66 0.46 -3.69
N CYS A 89 3.88 -0.76 -3.18
CA CYS A 89 2.88 -1.83 -3.10
C CYS A 89 1.51 -1.32 -2.61
N TRP A 90 0.44 -1.69 -3.33
CA TRP A 90 -0.92 -1.31 -2.99
C TRP A 90 -1.83 -2.55 -3.00
N MET A 91 -1.51 -3.52 -2.14
CA MET A 91 -2.23 -4.79 -2.01
C MET A 91 -3.27 -4.67 -0.90
N ILE A 92 -4.44 -5.28 -1.09
CA ILE A 92 -5.55 -5.16 -0.14
C ILE A 92 -5.17 -5.59 1.28
N GLY A 93 -4.38 -6.65 1.42
CA GLY A 93 -3.91 -7.17 2.72
C GLY A 93 -3.04 -6.17 3.48
N SER A 94 -2.22 -5.37 2.78
CA SER A 94 -1.32 -4.39 3.41
C SER A 94 -1.93 -2.99 3.53
N VAL A 95 -2.93 -2.68 2.70
CA VAL A 95 -3.52 -1.34 2.63
C VAL A 95 -4.76 -1.22 3.48
N SER A 96 -5.59 -2.27 3.57
CA SER A 96 -6.81 -2.22 4.35
C SER A 96 -6.55 -1.90 5.84
N PRO A 97 -5.63 -2.56 6.55
CA PRO A 97 -5.26 -2.18 7.91
C PRO A 97 -4.77 -0.74 8.00
N ALA A 98 -3.88 -0.31 7.11
CA ALA A 98 -3.38 1.05 7.07
C ALA A 98 -4.49 2.10 6.84
N MET A 99 -5.46 1.81 5.97
CA MET A 99 -6.62 2.69 5.75
C MET A 99 -7.50 2.85 6.99
N HIS A 100 -7.61 1.82 7.84
CA HIS A 100 -8.33 1.91 9.10
C HIS A 100 -7.51 2.67 10.15
N LYS A 101 -6.23 2.39 10.27
CA LYS A 101 -5.32 3.06 11.20
C LYS A 101 -5.18 4.56 10.90
N TYR A 102 -5.06 4.92 9.64
CA TYR A 102 -4.93 6.31 9.17
C TYR A 102 -6.21 6.83 8.53
N ILE A 103 -7.36 6.53 9.13
CA ILE A 103 -8.70 6.77 8.56
C ILE A 103 -8.95 8.23 8.15
N TRP A 104 -8.28 9.19 8.79
CA TRP A 104 -8.39 10.60 8.43
C TRP A 104 -7.87 10.92 7.02
N VAL A 105 -6.88 10.14 6.51
CA VAL A 105 -6.33 10.37 5.16
C VAL A 105 -7.37 10.04 4.08
N PRO A 106 -7.93 8.81 4.01
CA PRO A 106 -9.02 8.52 3.08
C PRO A 106 -10.27 9.37 3.38
N GLY A 107 -10.55 9.66 4.65
CA GLY A 107 -11.68 10.49 5.05
C GLY A 107 -11.59 11.91 4.50
N PHE A 108 -10.45 12.59 4.67
CA PHE A 108 -10.22 13.91 4.13
C PHE A 108 -10.25 13.91 2.59
N TRP A 109 -9.63 12.92 1.96
CA TRP A 109 -9.66 12.78 0.51
C TRP A 109 -11.09 12.64 -0.03
N VAL A 110 -11.93 11.82 0.60
CA VAL A 110 -13.34 11.65 0.23
C VAL A 110 -14.12 12.94 0.44
N ALA A 111 -13.96 13.59 1.61
CA ALA A 111 -14.65 14.84 1.93
C ALA A 111 -14.31 15.93 0.89
N TRP A 112 -13.03 16.07 0.56
CA TRP A 112 -12.56 17.03 -0.44
C TRP A 112 -13.16 16.79 -1.83
N HIS A 113 -13.18 15.53 -2.29
CA HIS A 113 -13.73 15.19 -3.59
C HIS A 113 -15.28 15.30 -3.63
N LYS A 114 -15.94 15.04 -2.50
CA LYS A 114 -17.38 15.30 -2.38
C LYS A 114 -17.68 16.79 -2.41
N PHE A 115 -16.92 17.59 -1.68
CA PHE A 115 -17.04 19.05 -1.71
C PHE A 115 -16.89 19.58 -3.14
N LYS A 116 -15.83 19.17 -3.85
CA LYS A 116 -15.65 19.52 -5.27
C LYS A 116 -16.82 19.10 -6.16
N SER A 117 -17.34 17.90 -5.94
CA SER A 117 -18.45 17.37 -6.72
C SER A 117 -19.74 18.17 -6.50
N LEU A 118 -20.03 18.60 -5.26
CA LEU A 118 -21.24 19.32 -4.90
C LEU A 118 -21.17 20.80 -5.29
N PHE A 119 -20.07 21.47 -4.97
CA PHE A 119 -19.97 22.92 -5.12
C PHE A 119 -19.35 23.35 -6.46
N MET A 120 -18.39 22.60 -6.98
CA MET A 120 -17.72 22.94 -8.22
C MET A 120 -18.27 22.17 -9.43
N LYS A 121 -19.30 21.34 -9.24
CA LYS A 121 -19.90 20.46 -10.28
C LYS A 121 -18.85 19.62 -11.05
N ARG A 122 -17.73 19.30 -10.40
CA ARG A 122 -16.65 18.48 -10.95
C ARG A 122 -16.60 17.14 -10.21
N PRO A 123 -17.29 16.10 -10.70
CA PRO A 123 -17.22 14.78 -10.09
C PRO A 123 -15.80 14.22 -10.23
N TYR A 124 -15.33 13.48 -9.21
CA TYR A 124 -14.05 12.77 -9.32
C TYR A 124 -14.10 11.77 -10.47
N SER A 125 -13.15 11.89 -11.37
CA SER A 125 -12.87 10.91 -12.42
C SER A 125 -11.43 10.42 -12.27
N MET A 126 -11.21 9.11 -12.42
CA MET A 126 -9.87 8.53 -12.44
C MET A 126 -9.05 9.03 -13.64
N TYR A 127 -9.70 9.36 -14.73
CA TYR A 127 -9.06 9.92 -15.94
C TYR A 127 -8.57 11.37 -15.76
N GLU A 128 -9.01 12.06 -14.70
CA GLU A 128 -8.51 13.40 -14.35
C GLU A 128 -7.26 13.37 -13.47
N ASN A 129 -6.81 12.18 -13.04
CA ASN A 129 -5.53 12.05 -12.36
C ASN A 129 -4.42 12.52 -13.33
N LYS A 130 -3.55 13.40 -12.82
CA LYS A 130 -2.48 14.02 -13.63
C LYS A 130 -1.64 12.96 -14.34
N ILE A 131 -1.20 11.92 -13.62
CA ILE A 131 -0.34 10.86 -14.17
C ILE A 131 -1.06 10.07 -15.28
N VAL A 132 -2.37 9.81 -15.13
CA VAL A 132 -3.17 9.12 -16.14
C VAL A 132 -3.29 9.98 -17.41
N ARG A 133 -3.45 11.28 -17.25
CA ARG A 133 -3.47 12.20 -18.39
C ARG A 133 -2.12 12.28 -19.09
N ASP A 134 -1.06 12.47 -18.31
CA ASP A 134 0.30 12.61 -18.85
C ASP A 134 0.72 11.32 -19.62
N TYR A 135 0.35 10.14 -19.11
CA TYR A 135 0.56 8.87 -19.81
C TYR A 135 -0.27 8.77 -21.10
N ARG A 136 -1.57 9.08 -21.03
CA ARG A 136 -2.46 9.09 -22.21
C ARG A 136 -1.99 10.08 -23.28
N ASP A 137 -1.50 11.25 -22.84
CA ASP A 137 -1.04 12.31 -23.71
C ASP A 137 0.42 12.07 -24.21
N GLY A 138 1.02 10.90 -23.89
CA GLY A 138 2.37 10.50 -24.33
C GLY A 138 3.52 11.29 -23.68
N LYS A 139 3.27 12.01 -22.59
CA LYS A 139 4.28 12.79 -21.87
C LYS A 139 5.15 11.95 -20.94
N VAL A 140 4.68 10.77 -20.57
CA VAL A 140 5.39 9.80 -19.71
C VAL A 140 5.31 8.44 -20.38
N SER A 141 6.46 7.78 -20.55
CA SER A 141 6.53 6.45 -21.13
C SER A 141 6.33 5.35 -20.06
N LYS A 142 5.99 4.13 -20.52
CA LYS A 142 5.87 2.98 -19.62
C LYS A 142 7.22 2.61 -19.00
N GLU A 143 8.31 2.73 -19.76
CA GLU A 143 9.67 2.45 -19.27
C GLU A 143 10.12 3.42 -18.16
N GLU A 144 9.70 4.69 -18.23
CA GLU A 144 9.95 5.68 -17.17
C GLU A 144 9.19 5.34 -15.88
N LEU A 145 7.97 4.83 -16.00
CA LEU A 145 7.17 4.39 -14.85
C LEU A 145 7.76 3.13 -14.20
N ASP A 146 8.23 2.16 -14.99
CA ASP A 146 8.79 0.91 -14.50
C ASP A 146 10.14 1.11 -13.79
N ARG A 147 10.92 2.14 -14.14
CA ARG A 147 12.19 2.50 -13.47
C ARG A 147 12.01 2.92 -12.01
N CYS A 148 10.88 3.52 -11.66
CA CYS A 148 10.57 3.91 -10.27
C CYS A 148 10.21 2.71 -9.36
N SER A 149 10.09 1.50 -9.90
CA SER A 149 9.71 0.30 -9.13
C SER A 149 10.89 -0.49 -8.58
N THR A 150 12.14 -0.15 -8.93
CA THR A 150 13.34 -0.82 -8.44
C THR A 150 13.88 -0.14 -7.20
N CYS A 151 13.62 -0.76 -6.04
CA CYS A 151 14.20 -0.37 -4.75
C CYS A 151 15.70 -0.70 -4.72
N GLU A 152 16.57 0.26 -4.94
CA GLU A 152 18.03 0.07 -4.83
C GLU A 152 18.63 0.56 -3.51
N ASN A 153 17.82 1.07 -2.56
CA ASN A 153 18.34 1.79 -1.40
C ASN A 153 17.96 1.19 -0.03
N CYS A 154 17.93 -0.15 0.11
CA CYS A 154 17.99 -0.79 1.43
C CYS A 154 19.24 -1.68 1.49
N GLY A 155 20.40 -1.05 1.67
CA GLY A 155 21.64 -1.67 2.07
C GLY A 155 21.76 -1.67 3.58
#